data_cd52fe42db0d9eb7404836de8bb666f7
#
_entry.id   cd52fe42db0d9eb7404836de8bb666f7
#
_cell.length_a   1.000
_cell.length_b   1.000
_cell.length_c   1.000
_cell.angle_alpha   90.00
_cell.angle_beta   90.00
_cell.angle_gamma   90.00
#
_symmetry.space_group_name_H-M   'P 1'
#
loop_
_entity.id
_entity.type
_entity.pdbx_description
1 polymer ?
#
loop_
_entity_poly.entity_id
_entity_poly.type
_entity_poly.pdbx_seq_one_letter_code
_entity_poly.pdbx_strand_id
1 'polypeptide(L)'
;VAMLAGANILYSAVSLLRGAFNGLLDQASPGDSELLVRRLQEAVGRGEVDGFHQLRHREADSVRWIEVHVLLPGDLPLETAHRRITRLEDDLRALFPRGQTYITTHLEPTHAHDDHPDGHEAPEAPLDTVSP
;
A
#
# COMPACT_ATOMS: atom_id res chain seq x y z
N VAL A 1 -24.54 9.79 -40.85
CA VAL A 1 -23.06 9.75 -40.83
C VAL A 1 -22.50 10.78 -39.83
N ALA A 2 -22.89 12.05 -39.85
CA ALA A 2 -22.39 13.10 -38.96
C ALA A 2 -22.61 12.80 -37.43
N MET A 3 -23.78 12.30 -37.06
CA MET A 3 -24.10 11.95 -35.66
C MET A 3 -23.23 10.79 -35.15
N LEU A 4 -22.94 9.78 -35.97
CA LEU A 4 -22.05 8.66 -35.61
C LEU A 4 -20.60 9.14 -35.44
N ALA A 5 -20.14 10.02 -36.29
CA ALA A 5 -18.81 10.62 -36.16
C ALA A 5 -18.70 11.47 -34.89
N GLY A 6 -19.73 12.28 -34.59
CA GLY A 6 -19.76 13.08 -33.37
C GLY A 6 -19.78 12.21 -32.10
N ALA A 7 -20.56 11.12 -32.07
CA ALA A 7 -20.59 10.19 -30.97
C ALA A 7 -19.23 9.49 -30.74
N ASN A 8 -18.55 9.11 -31.82
CA ASN A 8 -17.23 8.50 -31.73
C ASN A 8 -16.17 9.48 -31.21
N ILE A 9 -16.20 10.73 -31.65
CA ILE A 9 -15.31 11.78 -31.16
C ILE A 9 -15.52 12.01 -29.66
N LEU A 10 -16.78 12.12 -29.23
CA LEU A 10 -17.14 12.33 -27.83
C LEU A 10 -16.68 11.13 -26.96
N TYR A 11 -16.92 9.91 -27.41
CA TYR A 11 -16.47 8.70 -26.73
C TYR A 11 -14.94 8.69 -26.57
N SER A 12 -14.22 8.98 -27.66
CA SER A 12 -12.75 9.03 -27.65
C SER A 12 -12.22 10.12 -26.71
N ALA A 13 -12.83 11.31 -26.74
CA ALA A 13 -12.47 12.40 -25.86
C ALA A 13 -12.70 12.07 -24.37
N VAL A 14 -13.85 11.47 -24.03
CA VAL A 14 -14.13 11.03 -22.67
C VAL A 14 -13.20 9.92 -22.21
N SER A 15 -12.86 8.97 -23.10
CA SER A 15 -11.92 7.89 -22.79
C SER A 15 -10.51 8.42 -22.52
N LEU A 16 -10.02 9.34 -23.35
CA LEU A 16 -8.73 10.01 -23.15
C LEU A 16 -8.71 10.84 -21.86
N LEU A 17 -9.79 11.57 -21.60
CA LEU A 17 -9.91 12.38 -20.40
C LEU A 17 -9.89 11.52 -19.13
N ARG A 18 -10.62 10.39 -19.12
CA ARG A 18 -10.58 9.42 -18.02
C ARG A 18 -9.18 8.85 -17.82
N GLY A 19 -8.49 8.48 -18.89
CA GLY A 19 -7.12 8.01 -18.79
C GLY A 19 -6.17 9.04 -18.19
N ALA A 20 -6.29 10.30 -18.63
CA ALA A 20 -5.50 11.40 -18.09
C ALA A 20 -5.83 11.70 -16.61
N PHE A 21 -7.11 11.70 -16.24
CA PHE A 21 -7.53 11.88 -14.84
C PHE A 21 -7.04 10.75 -13.94
N ASN A 22 -7.14 9.50 -14.37
CA ASN A 22 -6.65 8.36 -13.59
C ASN A 22 -5.13 8.43 -13.37
N GLY A 23 -4.37 8.91 -14.37
CA GLY A 23 -2.93 9.12 -14.22
C GLY A 23 -2.56 10.31 -13.31
N LEU A 24 -3.44 11.34 -13.23
CA LEU A 24 -3.23 12.51 -12.38
C LEU A 24 -3.70 12.29 -10.93
N LEU A 25 -4.64 11.38 -10.69
CA LEU A 25 -5.23 11.15 -9.37
C LEU A 25 -4.46 10.14 -8.50
N ASP A 26 -3.25 9.73 -8.91
CA ASP A 26 -2.39 8.84 -8.10
C ASP A 26 -3.18 7.65 -7.49
N GLN A 27 -4.03 6.99 -8.28
CA GLN A 27 -4.91 5.95 -7.77
C GLN A 27 -4.12 4.68 -7.44
N ALA A 28 -4.28 4.22 -6.19
CA ALA A 28 -3.84 2.90 -5.79
C ALA A 28 -4.51 1.82 -6.65
N SER A 29 -3.72 0.93 -7.25
CA SER A 29 -4.24 -0.23 -7.97
C SER A 29 -4.83 -1.22 -6.97
N PRO A 30 -6.11 -1.65 -7.10
CA PRO A 30 -6.68 -2.66 -6.20
C PRO A 30 -5.87 -3.96 -6.17
N GLY A 31 -5.34 -4.40 -7.31
CA GLY A 31 -4.50 -5.60 -7.39
C GLY A 31 -3.18 -5.46 -6.62
N ASP A 32 -2.58 -4.28 -6.63
CA ASP A 32 -1.36 -4.01 -5.87
C ASP A 32 -1.65 -3.96 -4.36
N SER A 33 -2.81 -3.41 -3.96
CA SER A 33 -3.26 -3.43 -2.57
C SER A 33 -3.36 -4.86 -2.04
N GLU A 34 -3.98 -5.77 -2.79
CA GLU A 34 -4.12 -7.19 -2.40
C GLU A 34 -2.77 -7.89 -2.25
N LEU A 35 -1.83 -7.63 -3.16
CA LEU A 35 -0.48 -8.19 -3.08
C LEU A 35 0.27 -7.71 -1.85
N LEU A 36 0.22 -6.41 -1.57
CA LEU A 36 0.87 -5.80 -0.41
C LEU A 36 0.28 -6.33 0.90
N VAL A 37 -1.05 -6.32 1.03
CA VAL A 37 -1.74 -6.82 2.23
C VAL A 37 -1.41 -8.29 2.47
N ARG A 38 -1.45 -9.13 1.44
CA ARG A 38 -1.11 -10.55 1.56
C ARG A 38 0.31 -10.75 2.07
N ARG A 39 1.30 -10.06 1.50
CA ARG A 39 2.69 -10.18 1.96
C ARG A 39 2.88 -9.71 3.40
N LEU A 40 2.20 -8.62 3.78
CA LEU A 40 2.23 -8.12 5.15
C LEU A 40 1.58 -9.10 6.13
N GLN A 41 0.42 -9.68 5.79
CA GLN A 41 -0.24 -10.73 6.58
C GLN A 41 0.65 -11.98 6.73
N GLU A 42 1.36 -12.37 5.69
CA GLU A 42 2.34 -13.47 5.75
C GLU A 42 3.49 -13.13 6.71
N ALA A 43 3.96 -11.88 6.74
CA ALA A 43 4.99 -11.44 7.67
C ALA A 43 4.52 -11.55 9.14
N VAL A 44 3.28 -11.15 9.40
CA VAL A 44 2.64 -11.33 10.73
C VAL A 44 2.53 -12.82 11.07
N GLY A 45 2.03 -13.63 10.15
CA GLY A 45 1.86 -15.08 10.36
C GLY A 45 3.17 -15.83 10.62
N ARG A 46 4.30 -15.32 10.11
CA ARG A 46 5.65 -15.88 10.37
C ARG A 46 6.32 -15.28 11.61
N GLY A 47 5.70 -14.31 12.28
CA GLY A 47 6.30 -13.62 13.42
C GLY A 47 7.49 -12.72 13.04
N GLU A 48 7.56 -12.28 11.79
CA GLU A 48 8.55 -11.31 11.34
C GLU A 48 8.25 -9.94 11.93
N VAL A 49 6.95 -9.61 12.03
CA VAL A 49 6.38 -8.41 12.65
C VAL A 49 5.15 -8.79 13.47
N ASP A 50 4.75 -7.95 14.43
CA ASP A 50 3.59 -8.21 15.29
C ASP A 50 2.27 -7.79 14.62
N GLY A 51 2.35 -6.79 13.74
CA GLY A 51 1.20 -6.27 13.01
C GLY A 51 1.59 -5.16 12.05
N PHE A 52 0.60 -4.64 11.32
CA PHE A 52 0.75 -3.48 10.47
C PHE A 52 -0.57 -2.71 10.37
N HIS A 53 -0.51 -1.42 10.06
CA HIS A 53 -1.66 -0.58 9.79
C HIS A 53 -1.28 0.60 8.89
N GLN A 54 -2.26 1.43 8.50
CA GLN A 54 -2.06 2.62 7.65
C GLN A 54 -1.26 2.34 6.37
N LEU A 55 -1.50 1.19 5.73
CA LEU A 55 -0.92 0.91 4.43
C LEU A 55 -1.47 1.91 3.40
N ARG A 56 -0.58 2.69 2.82
CA ARG A 56 -0.87 3.61 1.72
C ARG A 56 0.07 3.32 0.57
N HIS A 57 -0.44 3.34 -0.62
CA HIS A 57 0.42 3.24 -1.80
C HIS A 57 -0.17 4.02 -2.97
N ARG A 58 0.70 4.44 -3.85
CA ARG A 58 0.36 5.13 -5.09
C ARG A 58 1.37 4.80 -6.16
N GLU A 59 0.95 4.89 -7.41
CA GLU A 59 1.81 4.74 -8.57
C GLU A 59 1.57 5.89 -9.54
N ALA A 60 2.65 6.52 -9.97
CA ALA A 60 2.63 7.51 -11.03
C ALA A 60 3.75 7.19 -12.02
N ASP A 61 3.39 7.06 -13.29
CA ASP A 61 4.26 6.65 -14.39
C ASP A 61 4.96 5.31 -14.13
N SER A 62 6.04 5.11 -13.73
CA SER A 62 6.71 3.84 -13.41
C SER A 62 7.32 3.89 -12.00
N VAL A 63 6.87 4.83 -11.18
CA VAL A 63 7.34 5.00 -9.81
C VAL A 63 6.23 4.69 -8.85
N ARG A 64 6.50 3.80 -7.90
CA ARG A 64 5.58 3.40 -6.84
C ARG A 64 6.09 3.88 -5.49
N TRP A 65 5.20 4.44 -4.67
CA TRP A 65 5.44 4.81 -3.29
C TRP A 65 4.55 3.95 -2.39
N ILE A 66 5.16 3.35 -1.39
CA ILE A 66 4.48 2.52 -0.40
C ILE A 66 4.86 3.08 0.97
N GLU A 67 3.86 3.31 1.80
CA GLU A 67 4.01 3.74 3.18
C GLU A 67 3.20 2.79 4.06
N VAL A 68 3.78 2.32 5.15
CA VAL A 68 3.13 1.39 6.07
C VAL A 68 3.70 1.55 7.48
N HIS A 69 2.81 1.50 8.47
CA HIS A 69 3.18 1.41 9.87
C HIS A 69 3.30 -0.06 10.27
N VAL A 70 4.37 -0.41 10.95
CA VAL A 70 4.71 -1.79 11.32
C VAL A 70 4.93 -1.89 12.81
N LEU A 71 4.23 -2.81 13.44
CA LEU A 71 4.31 -3.07 14.87
C LEU A 71 5.40 -4.10 15.16
N LEU A 72 6.26 -3.79 16.13
CA LEU A 72 7.33 -4.66 16.62
C LEU A 72 7.37 -4.66 18.15
N PRO A 73 7.94 -5.71 18.79
CA PRO A 73 8.17 -5.70 20.23
C PRO A 73 8.99 -4.47 20.65
N GLY A 74 8.51 -3.72 21.66
CA GLY A 74 9.14 -2.47 22.07
C GLY A 74 10.52 -2.62 22.73
N ASP A 75 10.85 -3.82 23.17
CA ASP A 75 12.15 -4.19 23.76
C ASP A 75 13.18 -4.68 22.71
N LEU A 76 12.78 -4.71 21.44
CA LEU A 76 13.66 -5.18 20.37
C LEU A 76 14.82 -4.20 20.14
N PRO A 77 16.09 -4.66 20.15
CA PRO A 77 17.20 -3.80 19.83
C PRO A 77 17.04 -3.15 18.44
N LEU A 78 17.30 -1.86 18.32
CA LEU A 78 17.12 -1.08 17.09
C LEU A 78 17.78 -1.73 15.88
N GLU A 79 18.99 -2.27 16.04
CA GLU A 79 19.69 -2.98 14.96
C GLU A 79 18.90 -4.20 14.46
N THR A 80 18.26 -4.92 15.38
CA THR A 80 17.46 -6.10 15.03
C THR A 80 16.15 -5.69 14.36
N ALA A 81 15.49 -4.66 14.89
CA ALA A 81 14.30 -4.08 14.29
C ALA A 81 14.60 -3.61 12.85
N HIS A 82 15.64 -2.80 12.67
CA HIS A 82 16.05 -2.31 11.36
C HIS A 82 16.31 -3.46 10.37
N ARG A 83 17.05 -4.49 10.79
CA ARG A 83 17.35 -5.64 9.94
C ARG A 83 16.10 -6.45 9.54
N ARG A 84 15.11 -6.58 10.44
CA ARG A 84 13.83 -7.22 10.11
C ARG A 84 13.05 -6.41 9.07
N ILE A 85 12.97 -5.10 9.28
CA ILE A 85 12.23 -4.21 8.38
C ILE A 85 12.90 -4.11 7.01
N THR A 86 14.21 -4.00 6.94
CA THR A 86 14.93 -4.00 5.65
C THR A 86 14.58 -5.25 4.81
N ARG A 87 14.49 -6.43 5.45
CA ARG A 87 14.07 -7.65 4.73
C ARG A 87 12.62 -7.57 4.25
N LEU A 88 11.72 -7.08 5.09
CA LEU A 88 10.32 -6.88 4.71
C LEU A 88 10.19 -5.90 3.55
N GLU A 89 10.92 -4.77 3.59
CA GLU A 89 10.95 -3.80 2.50
C GLU A 89 11.50 -4.40 1.20
N ASP A 90 12.54 -5.23 1.28
CA ASP A 90 13.08 -5.93 0.11
C ASP A 90 12.07 -6.91 -0.47
N ASP A 91 11.32 -7.63 0.37
CA ASP A 91 10.27 -8.53 -0.07
C ASP A 91 9.10 -7.78 -0.71
N LEU A 92 8.66 -6.66 -0.11
CA LEU A 92 7.63 -5.81 -0.69
C LEU A 92 8.08 -5.21 -2.03
N ARG A 93 9.35 -4.80 -2.13
CA ARG A 93 9.92 -4.29 -3.38
C ARG A 93 9.97 -5.36 -4.46
N ALA A 94 10.24 -6.61 -4.09
CA ALA A 94 10.29 -7.75 -5.02
C ALA A 94 8.94 -8.10 -5.64
N LEU A 95 7.81 -7.68 -5.03
CA LEU A 95 6.48 -7.84 -5.63
C LEU A 95 6.33 -7.03 -6.93
N PHE A 96 7.13 -5.97 -7.10
CA PHE A 96 7.03 -5.03 -8.20
C PHE A 96 8.35 -4.94 -8.99
N PRO A 97 8.69 -5.95 -9.79
CA PRO A 97 9.97 -6.02 -10.50
C PRO A 97 10.12 -4.99 -11.63
N ARG A 98 9.04 -4.30 -11.97
CA ARG A 98 9.04 -3.25 -13.01
C ARG A 98 8.88 -1.88 -12.38
N GLY A 99 9.64 -0.92 -12.89
CA GLY A 99 9.61 0.45 -12.37
C GLY A 99 10.46 0.62 -11.11
N GLN A 100 10.30 1.76 -10.46
CA GLN A 100 11.02 2.12 -9.25
C GLN A 100 10.06 2.12 -8.06
N THR A 101 10.40 1.41 -6.98
CA THR A 101 9.57 1.31 -5.78
C THR A 101 10.30 1.92 -4.59
N TYR A 102 9.72 2.96 -4.03
CA TYR A 102 10.12 3.58 -2.78
C TYR A 102 9.22 3.06 -1.66
N ILE A 103 9.82 2.63 -0.56
CA ILE A 103 9.11 2.12 0.60
C ILE A 103 9.53 2.94 1.81
N THR A 104 8.56 3.41 2.56
CA THR A 104 8.75 4.07 3.84
C THR A 104 8.00 3.28 4.90
N THR A 105 8.72 2.80 5.90
CA THR A 105 8.15 2.09 7.04
C THR A 105 8.26 2.95 8.29
N HIS A 106 7.14 3.11 9.00
CA HIS A 106 7.13 3.69 10.33
C HIS A 106 7.09 2.56 11.35
N LEU A 107 8.08 2.50 12.24
CA LEU A 107 8.15 1.47 13.26
C LEU A 107 7.47 1.94 14.54
N GLU A 108 6.56 1.13 15.06
CA GLU A 108 5.84 1.39 16.29
C GLU A 108 5.99 0.21 17.25
N PRO A 109 6.22 0.49 18.56
CA PRO A 109 6.21 -0.56 19.56
C PRO A 109 4.79 -1.05 19.81
N THR A 110 4.58 -2.37 19.85
CA THR A 110 3.25 -2.99 20.01
C THR A 110 2.50 -2.51 21.25
N HIS A 111 3.21 -2.14 22.34
CA HIS A 111 2.57 -1.72 23.61
C HIS A 111 2.28 -0.21 23.68
N ALA A 112 2.84 0.60 22.80
CA ALA A 112 2.65 2.06 22.81
C ALA A 112 1.55 2.52 21.84
N HIS A 113 0.88 1.58 21.19
CA HIS A 113 -0.20 1.89 20.26
C HIS A 113 -1.40 2.56 20.94
N ASP A 114 -1.62 2.28 22.23
CA ASP A 114 -2.70 2.86 23.03
C ASP A 114 -2.37 4.25 23.61
N ASP A 115 -1.12 4.70 23.57
CA ASP A 115 -0.66 5.90 24.26
C ASP A 115 -0.59 7.17 23.36
N HIS A 116 -0.95 7.09 22.10
CA HIS A 116 -0.98 8.25 21.21
C HIS A 116 -2.35 8.95 21.22
N PRO A 117 -2.47 10.14 21.85
CA PRO A 117 -3.77 10.84 22.01
C PRO A 117 -4.31 11.44 20.69
N ASP A 118 -3.56 11.42 19.61
CA ASP A 118 -3.91 12.09 18.35
C ASP A 118 -4.30 11.14 17.20
N GLY A 119 -4.96 10.02 17.53
CA GLY A 119 -5.78 9.32 16.54
C GLY A 119 -5.02 8.47 15.53
N HIS A 120 -4.18 7.56 15.99
CA HIS A 120 -3.86 6.39 15.14
C HIS A 120 -5.14 5.56 14.99
N GLU A 121 -5.66 5.49 13.77
CA GLU A 121 -6.79 4.60 13.47
C GLU A 121 -6.42 3.19 13.93
N ALA A 122 -7.39 2.52 14.55
CA ALA A 122 -7.24 1.13 14.97
C ALA A 122 -6.69 0.28 13.80
N PRO A 123 -5.87 -0.77 14.07
CA PRO A 123 -5.38 -1.65 13.02
C PRO A 123 -6.57 -2.08 12.16
N GLU A 124 -6.45 -1.91 10.85
CA GLU A 124 -7.48 -2.36 9.92
C GLU A 124 -7.74 -3.83 10.21
N ALA A 125 -8.98 -4.15 10.54
CA ALA A 125 -9.40 -5.53 10.74
C ALA A 125 -9.01 -6.35 9.51
N PRO A 126 -8.57 -7.61 9.66
CA PRO A 126 -8.28 -8.45 8.52
C PRO A 126 -9.45 -8.45 7.55
N LEU A 127 -9.17 -8.38 6.24
CA LEU A 127 -10.16 -8.30 5.16
C LEU A 127 -11.12 -9.52 5.07
N ASP A 128 -11.25 -10.31 6.12
CA ASP A 128 -12.11 -11.50 6.20
C ASP A 128 -13.63 -11.19 6.28
N THR A 129 -14.04 -9.93 6.15
CA THR A 129 -15.45 -9.54 6.21
C THR A 129 -15.97 -8.88 4.95
N VAL A 130 -15.48 -9.27 3.79
CA VAL A 130 -16.26 -9.09 2.56
C VAL A 130 -16.96 -10.40 2.28
N SER A 131 -18.09 -10.60 2.97
CA SER A 131 -19.08 -11.60 2.58
C SER A 131 -19.76 -11.20 1.28
N PRO A 132 -20.17 -12.18 0.45
CA PRO A 132 -20.69 -12.02 -0.91
C PRO A 132 -21.96 -11.21 -1.00
#